data_9a7c5ec002376c986f55a50a2d7323da
#
_entry.id   9a7c5ec002376c986f55a50a2d7323da
#
_cell.length_a   1.000
_cell.length_b   1.000
_cell.length_c   1.000
_cell.angle_alpha   90.00
_cell.angle_beta   90.00
_cell.angle_gamma   90.00
#
_symmetry.space_group_name_H-M   'P 1'
#
loop_
_entity.id
_entity.type
_entity.pdbx_description
1 polymer ?
#
loop_
_entity_poly.entity_id
_entity_poly.type
_entity_poly.pdbx_seq_one_letter_code
_entity_poly.pdbx_strand_id
1 'polypeptide(L)'
;MNKLDLLKSLAPGFLPLIIFIVADSIWGTRVGLIAAVIFGIIELIVSYIKERIVDQFILLDVGMIVLLGLVSIVFNNPIFFKLKPALIELILCILLGVSAFSSMNIMYIMSKRYIKNIEFNEMQLTQLKKSLKSLLFIFLIHTGMIIYSAFFMSEGAWAFISGGLFYIIFAVYFIFEVLKKRLKQKRRVNEYNNEEWFDIVDHSGKIKGRAPRSICHSNPEMMHQVVHLHIIDSRDRIFLQKRSIKKQIQPGKLDTAIGGHVLSGENVEDALKREAEEELGIREFKVSFIAKYVWKTEIESELVFMFYSRYDKKITINKQEIEDGGFWKIKKIKENIGKDILTPNFEFEIKILLKEVFKILK
;
A
#
# COMPACT_ATOMS: atom_id res chain seq x y z
N MET A 1 -10.25 -23.10 7.39
CA MET A 1 -10.71 -23.26 8.78
C MET A 1 -12.15 -22.80 8.83
N ASN A 2 -13.08 -23.68 9.21
CA ASN A 2 -14.51 -23.37 9.22
C ASN A 2 -14.82 -22.41 10.38
N LYS A 3 -15.79 -21.48 10.24
CA LYS A 3 -16.16 -20.53 11.32
C LYS A 3 -16.48 -21.23 12.65
N LEU A 4 -17.00 -22.45 12.58
CA LEU A 4 -17.29 -23.27 13.74
C LEU A 4 -16.02 -23.77 14.45
N ASP A 5 -14.95 -24.03 13.71
CA ASP A 5 -13.68 -24.53 14.25
C ASP A 5 -12.93 -23.40 14.96
N LEU A 6 -13.07 -22.15 14.46
CA LEU A 6 -12.54 -20.96 15.13
C LEU A 6 -13.23 -20.69 16.46
N LEU A 7 -14.56 -20.78 16.50
CA LEU A 7 -15.34 -20.63 17.74
C LEU A 7 -15.02 -21.74 18.75
N LYS A 8 -14.83 -22.96 18.29
CA LYS A 8 -14.43 -24.09 19.15
C LYS A 8 -13.01 -23.97 19.71
N SER A 9 -12.11 -23.26 19.00
CA SER A 9 -10.75 -23.05 19.48
C SER A 9 -10.61 -21.86 20.44
N LEU A 10 -11.58 -20.95 20.45
CA LEU A 10 -11.59 -19.78 21.34
C LEU A 10 -12.39 -20.04 22.65
N ALA A 11 -13.30 -21.02 22.66
CA ALA A 11 -14.17 -21.30 23.78
C ALA A 11 -13.46 -21.79 25.07
N PRO A 12 -12.41 -22.66 25.01
CA PRO A 12 -11.81 -23.24 26.20
C PRO A 12 -11.31 -22.20 27.22
N GLY A 13 -10.53 -21.19 26.80
CA GLY A 13 -9.91 -20.26 27.74
C GLY A 13 -10.86 -19.33 28.50
N PHE A 14 -12.14 -19.26 28.11
CA PHE A 14 -13.15 -18.43 28.79
C PHE A 14 -14.09 -19.22 29.71
N LEU A 15 -14.09 -20.54 29.58
CA LEU A 15 -15.00 -21.38 30.32
C LEU A 15 -14.83 -21.25 31.86
N PRO A 16 -13.62 -21.27 32.44
CA PRO A 16 -13.43 -21.05 33.87
C PRO A 16 -13.92 -19.71 34.37
N LEU A 17 -13.79 -18.65 33.55
CA LEU A 17 -14.30 -17.32 33.91
C LEU A 17 -15.82 -17.25 33.93
N ILE A 18 -16.50 -17.88 32.96
CA ILE A 18 -17.96 -17.98 32.93
C ILE A 18 -18.46 -18.75 34.12
N ILE A 19 -17.81 -19.85 34.44
CA ILE A 19 -18.14 -20.68 35.59
C ILE A 19 -17.95 -19.91 36.89
N PHE A 20 -16.87 -19.15 37.03
CA PHE A 20 -16.69 -18.24 38.16
C PHE A 20 -17.88 -17.30 38.32
N ILE A 21 -18.24 -16.55 37.27
CA ILE A 21 -19.32 -15.56 37.32
C ILE A 21 -20.66 -16.19 37.71
N VAL A 22 -20.99 -17.34 37.12
CA VAL A 22 -22.25 -18.03 37.40
C VAL A 22 -22.26 -18.58 38.82
N ALA A 23 -21.18 -19.24 39.23
CA ALA A 23 -21.12 -19.87 40.57
C ALA A 23 -21.03 -18.80 41.69
N ASP A 24 -20.30 -17.68 41.42
CA ASP A 24 -20.22 -16.54 42.33
C ASP A 24 -21.59 -15.88 42.54
N SER A 25 -22.36 -15.71 41.47
CA SER A 25 -23.71 -15.11 41.54
C SER A 25 -24.74 -15.97 42.30
N ILE A 26 -24.54 -17.29 42.34
CA ILE A 26 -25.49 -18.23 42.98
C ILE A 26 -25.04 -18.65 44.38
N TRP A 27 -23.76 -18.92 44.58
CA TRP A 27 -23.24 -19.55 45.83
C TRP A 27 -22.13 -18.70 46.51
N GLY A 28 -21.86 -17.50 45.97
CA GLY A 28 -20.87 -16.58 46.52
C GLY A 28 -19.43 -16.86 46.08
N THR A 29 -18.57 -15.89 46.34
CA THR A 29 -17.22 -15.76 45.73
C THR A 29 -16.31 -16.97 46.04
N ARG A 30 -16.37 -17.54 47.26
CA ARG A 30 -15.54 -18.72 47.59
C ARG A 30 -15.89 -19.93 46.73
N VAL A 31 -17.19 -20.21 46.53
CA VAL A 31 -17.63 -21.32 45.70
C VAL A 31 -17.31 -21.08 44.24
N GLY A 32 -17.47 -19.83 43.76
CA GLY A 32 -17.09 -19.39 42.40
C GLY A 32 -15.60 -19.63 42.13
N LEU A 33 -14.72 -19.23 43.05
CA LEU A 33 -13.28 -19.44 42.91
C LEU A 33 -12.90 -20.91 42.90
N ILE A 34 -13.46 -21.74 43.81
CA ILE A 34 -13.20 -23.18 43.83
C ILE A 34 -13.67 -23.83 42.54
N ALA A 35 -14.87 -23.50 42.07
CA ALA A 35 -15.41 -24.01 40.81
C ALA A 35 -14.49 -23.64 39.62
N ALA A 36 -14.06 -22.38 39.51
CA ALA A 36 -13.17 -21.95 38.45
C ALA A 36 -11.83 -22.70 38.44
N VAL A 37 -11.23 -22.87 39.60
CA VAL A 37 -9.96 -23.63 39.77
C VAL A 37 -10.14 -25.11 39.35
N ILE A 38 -11.20 -25.76 39.82
CA ILE A 38 -11.49 -27.14 39.43
C ILE A 38 -11.67 -27.28 37.94
N PHE A 39 -12.47 -26.42 37.32
CA PHE A 39 -12.70 -26.44 35.87
C PHE A 39 -11.44 -26.13 35.08
N GLY A 40 -10.60 -25.18 35.51
CA GLY A 40 -9.32 -24.92 34.90
C GLY A 40 -8.38 -26.12 34.91
N ILE A 41 -8.32 -26.84 36.00
CA ILE A 41 -7.55 -28.10 36.13
C ILE A 41 -8.13 -29.18 35.19
N ILE A 42 -9.47 -29.34 35.16
CA ILE A 42 -10.12 -30.26 34.23
C ILE A 42 -9.80 -29.94 32.79
N GLU A 43 -9.85 -28.67 32.41
CA GLU A 43 -9.50 -28.20 31.07
C GLU A 43 -8.05 -28.57 30.69
N LEU A 44 -7.10 -28.37 31.60
CA LEU A 44 -5.70 -28.75 31.41
C LEU A 44 -5.57 -30.27 31.19
N ILE A 45 -6.24 -31.08 32.01
CA ILE A 45 -6.21 -32.55 31.91
C ILE A 45 -6.83 -33.01 30.57
N VAL A 46 -7.97 -32.45 30.18
CA VAL A 46 -8.66 -32.79 28.92
C VAL A 46 -7.79 -32.40 27.72
N SER A 47 -7.17 -31.21 27.73
CA SER A 47 -6.25 -30.77 26.70
C SER A 47 -5.05 -31.73 26.58
N TYR A 48 -4.46 -32.13 27.70
CA TYR A 48 -3.32 -33.06 27.70
C TYR A 48 -3.69 -34.44 27.16
N ILE A 49 -4.86 -34.97 27.56
CA ILE A 49 -5.32 -36.30 27.09
C ILE A 49 -5.58 -36.27 25.57
N LYS A 50 -6.17 -35.15 25.05
CA LYS A 50 -6.61 -35.03 23.67
C LYS A 50 -5.44 -34.76 22.71
N GLU A 51 -4.52 -33.89 23.08
CA GLU A 51 -3.47 -33.37 22.18
C GLU A 51 -2.08 -33.95 22.51
N ARG A 52 -1.90 -34.61 23.63
CA ARG A 52 -0.64 -35.13 24.20
C ARG A 52 0.48 -34.08 24.32
N ILE A 53 0.14 -32.82 24.10
CA ILE A 53 1.04 -31.64 24.24
C ILE A 53 0.23 -30.57 24.98
N VAL A 54 0.78 -30.03 26.05
CA VAL A 54 0.15 -28.90 26.76
C VAL A 54 0.49 -27.63 26.02
N ASP A 55 -0.50 -26.91 25.49
CA ASP A 55 -0.30 -25.59 24.96
C ASP A 55 0.17 -24.64 26.07
N GLN A 56 1.27 -23.90 25.81
CA GLN A 56 1.87 -22.97 26.78
C GLN A 56 0.88 -21.87 27.22
N PHE A 57 -0.07 -21.50 26.37
CA PHE A 57 -1.09 -20.51 26.70
C PHE A 57 -2.15 -21.08 27.63
N ILE A 58 -2.58 -22.34 27.46
CA ILE A 58 -3.49 -23.04 28.37
C ILE A 58 -2.81 -23.21 29.73
N LEU A 59 -1.53 -23.60 29.75
CA LEU A 59 -0.76 -23.72 30.97
C LEU A 59 -0.65 -22.39 31.71
N LEU A 60 -0.36 -21.27 31.01
CA LEU A 60 -0.32 -19.95 31.58
C LEU A 60 -1.68 -19.55 32.17
N ASP A 61 -2.75 -19.72 31.40
CA ASP A 61 -4.11 -19.33 31.80
C ASP A 61 -4.58 -20.10 33.04
N VAL A 62 -4.47 -21.40 33.01
CA VAL A 62 -4.83 -22.26 34.16
C VAL A 62 -3.92 -22.02 35.35
N GLY A 63 -2.62 -21.86 35.13
CA GLY A 63 -1.65 -21.50 36.18
C GLY A 63 -2.04 -20.19 36.88
N MET A 64 -2.47 -19.17 36.13
CA MET A 64 -2.97 -17.91 36.70
C MET A 64 -4.29 -18.09 37.47
N ILE A 65 -5.22 -18.92 36.97
CA ILE A 65 -6.46 -19.22 37.66
C ILE A 65 -6.15 -19.85 39.03
N VAL A 66 -5.31 -20.87 39.04
CA VAL A 66 -4.94 -21.58 40.25
C VAL A 66 -4.21 -20.66 41.24
N LEU A 67 -3.17 -19.96 40.77
CA LEU A 67 -2.36 -19.08 41.62
C LEU A 67 -3.20 -17.94 42.21
N LEU A 68 -3.88 -17.16 41.36
CA LEU A 68 -4.65 -16.00 41.81
C LEU A 68 -5.93 -16.42 42.58
N GLY A 69 -6.52 -17.55 42.21
CA GLY A 69 -7.64 -18.14 42.96
C GLY A 69 -7.23 -18.55 44.35
N LEU A 70 -6.10 -19.26 44.51
CA LEU A 70 -5.58 -19.64 45.85
C LEU A 70 -5.22 -18.41 46.69
N VAL A 71 -4.55 -17.42 46.10
CA VAL A 71 -4.23 -16.14 46.77
C VAL A 71 -5.53 -15.46 47.23
N SER A 72 -6.56 -15.42 46.38
CA SER A 72 -7.86 -14.83 46.71
C SER A 72 -8.54 -15.55 47.88
N ILE A 73 -8.45 -16.87 47.92
CA ILE A 73 -9.02 -17.69 49.03
C ILE A 73 -8.24 -17.43 50.33
N VAL A 74 -6.90 -17.48 50.30
CA VAL A 74 -6.05 -17.30 51.48
C VAL A 74 -6.23 -15.89 52.09
N PHE A 75 -6.26 -14.85 51.27
CA PHE A 75 -6.46 -13.48 51.75
C PHE A 75 -7.93 -13.09 51.92
N ASN A 76 -8.87 -14.03 51.64
CA ASN A 76 -10.31 -13.79 51.65
C ASN A 76 -10.73 -12.51 50.88
N ASN A 77 -10.05 -12.25 49.74
CA ASN A 77 -10.27 -11.08 48.92
C ASN A 77 -10.35 -11.45 47.44
N PRO A 78 -11.51 -11.26 46.79
CA PRO A 78 -11.73 -11.62 45.39
C PRO A 78 -10.93 -10.74 44.39
N ILE A 79 -10.31 -9.63 44.85
CA ILE A 79 -9.61 -8.70 44.02
C ILE A 79 -8.47 -9.38 43.23
N PHE A 80 -7.73 -10.29 43.85
CA PHE A 80 -6.63 -10.98 43.19
C PHE A 80 -7.10 -11.81 41.99
N PHE A 81 -8.27 -12.43 42.08
CA PHE A 81 -8.88 -13.15 40.99
C PHE A 81 -9.44 -12.19 39.91
N LYS A 82 -10.07 -11.09 40.34
CA LYS A 82 -10.58 -10.04 39.45
C LYS A 82 -9.49 -9.37 38.63
N LEU A 83 -8.26 -9.38 39.07
CA LEU A 83 -7.11 -8.84 38.32
C LEU A 83 -6.57 -9.77 37.23
N LYS A 84 -6.99 -11.07 37.21
CA LYS A 84 -6.51 -12.04 36.20
C LYS A 84 -6.63 -11.52 34.76
N PRO A 85 -7.80 -11.05 34.28
CA PRO A 85 -7.94 -10.55 32.91
C PRO A 85 -6.97 -9.40 32.58
N ALA A 86 -6.76 -8.48 33.54
CA ALA A 86 -5.85 -7.36 33.37
C ALA A 86 -4.38 -7.83 33.26
N LEU A 87 -3.97 -8.84 34.04
CA LEU A 87 -2.62 -9.39 33.98
C LEU A 87 -2.34 -10.11 32.66
N ILE A 88 -3.30 -10.89 32.14
CA ILE A 88 -3.20 -11.53 30.84
C ILE A 88 -3.07 -10.48 29.74
N GLU A 89 -3.92 -9.44 29.79
CA GLU A 89 -3.92 -8.37 28.81
C GLU A 89 -2.63 -7.53 28.88
N LEU A 90 -2.07 -7.34 30.08
CA LEU A 90 -0.78 -6.66 30.27
C LEU A 90 0.38 -7.44 29.62
N ILE A 91 0.39 -8.77 29.75
CA ILE A 91 1.36 -9.61 29.04
C ILE A 91 1.22 -9.42 27.53
N LEU A 92 -0.01 -9.41 27.01
CA LEU A 92 -0.28 -9.15 25.60
C LEU A 92 0.18 -7.73 25.19
N CYS A 93 -0.04 -6.72 26.04
CA CYS A 93 0.47 -5.36 25.81
C CYS A 93 2.01 -5.32 25.69
N ILE A 94 2.72 -6.08 26.53
CA ILE A 94 4.19 -6.19 26.45
C ILE A 94 4.60 -6.81 25.10
N LEU A 95 3.97 -7.91 24.69
CA LEU A 95 4.24 -8.58 23.41
C LEU A 95 3.96 -7.66 22.20
N LEU A 96 2.83 -6.94 22.25
CA LEU A 96 2.47 -5.95 21.23
C LEU A 96 3.45 -4.79 21.21
N GLY A 97 3.86 -4.30 22.38
CA GLY A 97 4.83 -3.23 22.51
C GLY A 97 6.20 -3.59 21.92
N VAL A 98 6.74 -4.75 22.31
CA VAL A 98 7.99 -5.25 21.72
C VAL A 98 7.85 -5.40 20.21
N SER A 99 6.75 -5.97 19.71
CA SER A 99 6.54 -6.14 18.26
C SER A 99 6.36 -4.83 17.51
N ALA A 100 5.77 -3.81 18.16
CA ALA A 100 5.47 -2.52 17.53
C ALA A 100 6.68 -1.57 17.48
N PHE A 101 7.59 -1.65 18.48
CA PHE A 101 8.69 -0.68 18.66
C PHE A 101 10.07 -1.29 18.45
N SER A 102 10.25 -2.61 18.57
CA SER A 102 11.53 -3.26 18.31
C SER A 102 11.74 -3.56 16.83
N SER A 103 13.00 -3.79 16.45
CA SER A 103 13.36 -4.41 15.17
C SER A 103 12.90 -5.88 15.09
N MET A 104 12.77 -6.55 16.23
CA MET A 104 12.31 -7.92 16.37
C MET A 104 10.78 -7.96 16.39
N ASN A 105 10.17 -8.29 15.26
CA ASN A 105 8.71 -8.41 15.15
C ASN A 105 8.25 -9.81 15.63
N ILE A 106 8.01 -9.93 16.94
CA ILE A 106 7.59 -11.20 17.57
C ILE A 106 6.29 -11.72 16.93
N MET A 107 5.33 -10.85 16.64
CA MET A 107 4.07 -11.23 16.00
C MET A 107 4.28 -11.80 14.60
N TYR A 108 5.27 -11.27 13.85
CA TYR A 108 5.65 -11.84 12.56
C TYR A 108 6.29 -13.22 12.71
N ILE A 109 7.18 -13.39 13.69
CA ILE A 109 7.81 -14.68 13.98
C ILE A 109 6.75 -15.72 14.38
N MET A 110 5.79 -15.33 15.22
CA MET A 110 4.68 -16.19 15.62
C MET A 110 3.76 -16.53 14.44
N SER A 111 3.45 -15.58 13.56
CA SER A 111 2.60 -15.82 12.40
C SER A 111 3.19 -16.84 11.43
N LYS A 112 4.52 -16.87 11.26
CA LYS A 112 5.20 -17.90 10.45
C LYS A 112 4.99 -19.32 10.96
N ARG A 113 4.73 -19.49 12.26
CA ARG A 113 4.46 -20.80 12.86
C ARG A 113 3.10 -21.37 12.44
N TYR A 114 2.12 -20.49 12.21
CA TYR A 114 0.74 -20.88 11.85
C TYR A 114 0.48 -20.81 10.35
N ILE A 115 1.15 -19.92 9.64
CA ILE A 115 0.96 -19.72 8.20
C ILE A 115 2.31 -19.85 7.52
N LYS A 116 2.54 -21.01 6.90
CA LYS A 116 3.76 -21.27 6.10
C LYS A 116 3.74 -20.40 4.86
N ASN A 117 4.88 -19.76 4.51
CA ASN A 117 5.08 -18.95 3.30
C ASN A 117 4.49 -17.52 3.30
N ILE A 118 4.36 -16.85 4.45
CA ILE A 118 4.15 -15.40 4.44
C ILE A 118 5.50 -14.70 4.43
N GLU A 119 5.79 -13.99 3.33
CA GLU A 119 6.85 -12.99 3.26
C GLU A 119 6.22 -11.60 3.19
N PHE A 120 6.51 -10.77 4.16
CA PHE A 120 6.09 -9.38 4.15
C PHE A 120 7.21 -8.51 3.56
N ASN A 121 6.85 -7.65 2.60
CA ASN A 121 7.75 -6.60 2.16
C ASN A 121 7.84 -5.49 3.23
N GLU A 122 8.80 -4.57 3.09
CA GLU A 122 9.04 -3.50 4.08
C GLU A 122 7.81 -2.59 4.30
N MET A 123 7.04 -2.34 3.26
CA MET A 123 5.81 -1.54 3.35
C MET A 123 4.74 -2.26 4.18
N GLN A 124 4.59 -3.57 3.98
CA GLN A 124 3.65 -4.39 4.75
C GLN A 124 4.06 -4.49 6.22
N LEU A 125 5.36 -4.62 6.52
CA LEU A 125 5.89 -4.61 7.88
C LEU A 125 5.64 -3.27 8.58
N THR A 126 5.84 -2.16 7.88
CA THR A 126 5.56 -0.82 8.40
C THR A 126 4.08 -0.65 8.72
N GLN A 127 3.20 -1.15 7.85
CA GLN A 127 1.75 -1.10 8.06
C GLN A 127 1.32 -2.00 9.23
N LEU A 128 1.91 -3.19 9.37
CA LEU A 128 1.70 -4.08 10.50
C LEU A 128 2.10 -3.39 11.81
N LYS A 129 3.29 -2.79 11.91
CA LYS A 129 3.74 -2.04 13.09
C LYS A 129 2.78 -0.92 13.46
N LYS A 130 2.22 -0.19 12.48
CA LYS A 130 1.19 0.84 12.72
C LYS A 130 -0.07 0.26 13.36
N SER A 131 -0.56 -0.86 12.85
CA SER A 131 -1.74 -1.54 13.41
C SER A 131 -1.47 -2.08 14.82
N LEU A 132 -0.28 -2.63 15.07
CA LEU A 132 0.14 -3.10 16.40
C LEU A 132 0.20 -1.98 17.43
N LYS A 133 0.68 -0.77 17.05
CA LYS A 133 0.67 0.42 17.93
C LYS A 133 -0.75 0.84 18.30
N SER A 134 -1.67 0.84 17.34
CA SER A 134 -3.08 1.15 17.60
C SER A 134 -3.72 0.13 18.54
N LEU A 135 -3.48 -1.15 18.32
CA LEU A 135 -3.96 -2.23 19.19
C LEU A 135 -3.37 -2.10 20.60
N LEU A 136 -2.07 -1.89 20.72
CA LEU A 136 -1.42 -1.69 22.02
C LEU A 136 -2.10 -0.57 22.82
N PHE A 137 -2.38 0.56 22.18
CA PHE A 137 -3.03 1.69 22.86
C PHE A 137 -4.45 1.34 23.34
N ILE A 138 -5.21 0.64 22.52
CA ILE A 138 -6.57 0.14 22.86
C ILE A 138 -6.49 -0.80 24.07
N PHE A 139 -5.58 -1.78 24.03
CA PHE A 139 -5.41 -2.75 25.11
C PHE A 139 -4.94 -2.10 26.42
N LEU A 140 -4.04 -1.13 26.36
CA LEU A 140 -3.61 -0.40 27.55
C LEU A 140 -4.77 0.35 28.22
N ILE A 141 -5.63 1.02 27.43
CA ILE A 141 -6.82 1.68 27.96
C ILE A 141 -7.76 0.65 28.59
N HIS A 142 -8.03 -0.44 27.88
CA HIS A 142 -8.95 -1.47 28.36
C HIS A 142 -8.42 -2.16 29.63
N THR A 143 -7.13 -2.47 29.70
CA THR A 143 -6.47 -2.97 30.93
C THR A 143 -6.66 -2.02 32.10
N GLY A 144 -6.49 -0.72 31.87
CA GLY A 144 -6.77 0.30 32.89
C GLY A 144 -8.23 0.30 33.37
N MET A 145 -9.17 0.13 32.43
CA MET A 145 -10.61 0.01 32.75
C MET A 145 -10.91 -1.26 33.56
N ILE A 146 -10.29 -2.40 33.24
CA ILE A 146 -10.44 -3.64 34.02
C ILE A 146 -9.93 -3.44 35.43
N ILE A 147 -8.73 -2.87 35.60
CA ILE A 147 -8.16 -2.59 36.93
C ILE A 147 -9.09 -1.68 37.71
N TYR A 148 -9.50 -0.55 37.12
CA TYR A 148 -10.40 0.40 37.78
C TYR A 148 -11.73 -0.29 38.21
N SER A 149 -12.34 -1.08 37.30
CA SER A 149 -13.60 -1.75 37.61
C SER A 149 -13.46 -2.83 38.69
N ALA A 150 -12.31 -3.51 38.76
CA ALA A 150 -12.04 -4.52 39.77
C ALA A 150 -12.02 -3.94 41.20
N PHE A 151 -11.58 -2.70 41.36
CA PHE A 151 -11.47 -2.05 42.67
C PHE A 151 -12.71 -1.21 43.03
N PHE A 152 -13.37 -0.58 42.06
CA PHE A 152 -14.33 0.50 42.34
C PHE A 152 -15.74 0.24 41.80
N MET A 153 -15.96 -0.85 41.06
CA MET A 153 -17.26 -1.12 40.45
C MET A 153 -17.88 -2.42 40.94
N SER A 154 -19.17 -2.61 40.66
CA SER A 154 -19.88 -3.86 40.97
C SER A 154 -19.33 -5.06 40.18
N GLU A 155 -19.57 -6.26 40.68
CA GLU A 155 -19.11 -7.47 39.98
C GLU A 155 -19.65 -7.65 38.58
N GLY A 156 -20.93 -7.31 38.37
CA GLY A 156 -21.53 -7.31 37.03
C GLY A 156 -20.89 -6.30 36.07
N ALA A 157 -20.56 -5.09 36.55
CA ALA A 157 -19.86 -4.10 35.76
C ALA A 157 -18.43 -4.52 35.43
N TRP A 158 -17.69 -5.07 36.42
CA TRP A 158 -16.37 -5.66 36.18
C TRP A 158 -16.43 -6.82 35.17
N ALA A 159 -17.37 -7.75 35.33
CA ALA A 159 -17.53 -8.87 34.41
C ALA A 159 -17.82 -8.41 32.97
N PHE A 160 -18.66 -7.39 32.79
CA PHE A 160 -18.94 -6.80 31.51
C PHE A 160 -17.69 -6.14 30.91
N ILE A 161 -16.96 -5.34 31.70
CA ILE A 161 -15.76 -4.64 31.22
C ILE A 161 -14.66 -5.64 30.90
N SER A 162 -14.38 -6.62 31.76
CA SER A 162 -13.28 -7.58 31.55
C SER A 162 -13.57 -8.62 30.45
N GLY A 163 -14.83 -8.86 30.10
CA GLY A 163 -15.24 -9.83 29.09
C GLY A 163 -15.98 -9.19 27.92
N GLY A 164 -17.21 -8.72 28.13
CA GLY A 164 -18.09 -8.27 27.07
C GLY A 164 -17.57 -7.04 26.30
N LEU A 165 -17.05 -6.05 27.02
CA LEU A 165 -16.56 -4.80 26.42
C LEU A 165 -15.36 -5.04 25.50
N PHE A 166 -14.50 -6.00 25.83
CA PHE A 166 -13.37 -6.39 24.98
C PHE A 166 -13.81 -6.75 23.57
N TYR A 167 -14.84 -7.60 23.43
CA TYR A 167 -15.35 -8.02 22.11
C TYR A 167 -15.97 -6.87 21.34
N ILE A 168 -16.67 -5.97 22.04
CA ILE A 168 -17.28 -4.78 21.42
C ILE A 168 -16.16 -3.88 20.86
N ILE A 169 -15.16 -3.56 21.67
CA ILE A 169 -14.00 -2.72 21.24
C ILE A 169 -13.30 -3.36 20.05
N PHE A 170 -13.06 -4.67 20.09
CA PHE A 170 -12.39 -5.38 19.02
C PHE A 170 -13.23 -5.42 17.74
N ALA A 171 -14.53 -5.64 17.84
CA ALA A 171 -15.43 -5.59 16.70
C ALA A 171 -15.47 -4.18 16.05
N VAL A 172 -15.58 -3.15 16.86
CA VAL A 172 -15.58 -1.74 16.40
C VAL A 172 -14.25 -1.41 15.72
N TYR A 173 -13.11 -1.78 16.31
CA TYR A 173 -11.80 -1.59 15.72
C TYR A 173 -11.67 -2.32 14.37
N PHE A 174 -12.09 -3.56 14.29
CA PHE A 174 -12.04 -4.35 13.05
C PHE A 174 -12.92 -3.73 11.95
N ILE A 175 -14.16 -3.35 12.29
CA ILE A 175 -15.07 -2.66 11.36
C ILE A 175 -14.43 -1.36 10.86
N PHE A 176 -13.84 -0.57 11.76
CA PHE A 176 -13.17 0.68 11.41
C PHE A 176 -12.00 0.45 10.43
N GLU A 177 -11.14 -0.54 10.67
CA GLU A 177 -10.03 -0.87 9.76
C GLU A 177 -10.51 -1.36 8.38
N VAL A 178 -11.59 -2.15 8.34
CA VAL A 178 -12.21 -2.59 7.07
C VAL A 178 -12.79 -1.41 6.30
N LEU A 179 -13.54 -0.52 6.98
CA LEU A 179 -14.12 0.67 6.36
C LEU A 179 -13.03 1.62 5.86
N LYS A 180 -11.99 1.86 6.66
CA LYS A 180 -10.83 2.68 6.27
C LYS A 180 -10.13 2.13 5.01
N LYS A 181 -9.92 0.81 4.92
CA LYS A 181 -9.39 0.17 3.72
C LYS A 181 -10.31 0.38 2.50
N ARG A 182 -11.61 0.18 2.66
CA ARG A 182 -12.60 0.38 1.58
C ARG A 182 -12.63 1.83 1.10
N LEU A 183 -12.63 2.79 2.02
CA LEU A 183 -12.60 4.22 1.67
C LEU A 183 -11.31 4.61 0.94
N LYS A 184 -10.15 4.11 1.39
CA LYS A 184 -8.88 4.34 0.72
C LYS A 184 -8.86 3.75 -0.70
N GLN A 185 -9.40 2.55 -0.87
CA GLN A 185 -9.53 1.90 -2.18
C GLN A 185 -10.48 2.68 -3.10
N LYS A 186 -11.64 3.13 -2.58
CA LYS A 186 -12.58 3.95 -3.35
C LYS A 186 -11.97 5.29 -3.78
N ARG A 187 -11.20 5.95 -2.90
CA ARG A 187 -10.46 7.17 -3.27
C ARG A 187 -9.46 6.91 -4.39
N ARG A 188 -8.65 5.87 -4.30
CA ARG A 188 -7.70 5.49 -5.37
C ARG A 188 -8.39 5.21 -6.70
N VAL A 189 -9.50 4.46 -6.68
CA VAL A 189 -10.27 4.19 -7.92
C VAL A 189 -10.81 5.49 -8.52
N ASN A 190 -11.30 6.43 -7.70
CA ASN A 190 -11.76 7.73 -8.18
C ASN A 190 -10.61 8.61 -8.69
N GLU A 191 -9.43 8.56 -8.07
CA GLU A 191 -8.22 9.22 -8.56
C GLU A 191 -7.83 8.68 -9.93
N TYR A 192 -7.80 7.37 -10.11
CA TYR A 192 -7.48 6.72 -11.39
C TYR A 192 -8.53 6.97 -12.48
N ASN A 193 -9.80 7.16 -12.14
CA ASN A 193 -10.85 7.46 -13.13
C ASN A 193 -10.72 8.85 -13.75
N ASN A 194 -9.98 9.77 -13.11
CA ASN A 194 -9.70 11.11 -13.60
C ASN A 194 -8.34 11.25 -14.29
N GLU A 195 -7.59 10.16 -14.41
CA GLU A 195 -6.30 10.13 -15.09
C GLU A 195 -6.42 9.61 -16.52
N GLU A 196 -5.44 9.96 -17.35
CA GLU A 196 -5.23 9.30 -18.63
C GLU A 196 -4.84 7.83 -18.40
N TRP A 197 -5.36 6.95 -19.24
CA TRP A 197 -5.02 5.53 -19.25
C TRP A 197 -4.22 5.19 -20.48
N PHE A 198 -3.17 4.41 -20.31
CA PHE A 198 -2.30 3.95 -21.39
C PHE A 198 -2.37 2.43 -21.55
N ASP A 199 -2.24 1.96 -22.79
CA ASP A 199 -2.07 0.54 -23.06
C ASP A 199 -0.63 0.12 -22.72
N ILE A 200 -0.49 -0.89 -21.89
CA ILE A 200 0.80 -1.51 -21.55
C ILE A 200 1.15 -2.48 -22.68
N VAL A 201 2.34 -2.31 -23.21
CA VAL A 201 2.77 -3.06 -24.40
C VAL A 201 4.10 -3.81 -24.16
N ASP A 202 4.35 -4.82 -24.97
CA ASP A 202 5.68 -5.43 -25.08
C ASP A 202 6.55 -4.71 -26.14
N HIS A 203 7.80 -5.13 -26.30
CA HIS A 203 8.74 -4.55 -27.27
C HIS A 203 8.25 -4.58 -28.73
N SER A 204 7.33 -5.49 -29.07
CA SER A 204 6.71 -5.52 -30.40
C SER A 204 5.59 -4.48 -30.58
N GLY A 205 5.07 -3.95 -29.47
CA GLY A 205 3.89 -3.07 -29.43
C GLY A 205 2.59 -3.83 -29.18
N LYS A 206 2.64 -5.12 -28.84
CA LYS A 206 1.45 -5.92 -28.53
C LYS A 206 0.93 -5.56 -27.13
N ILE A 207 -0.35 -5.24 -27.04
CA ILE A 207 -1.03 -4.88 -25.79
C ILE A 207 -1.06 -6.07 -24.83
N LYS A 208 -0.64 -5.85 -23.59
CA LYS A 208 -0.63 -6.82 -22.47
C LYS A 208 -1.61 -6.44 -21.35
N GLY A 209 -2.03 -5.18 -21.29
CA GLY A 209 -2.93 -4.66 -20.28
C GLY A 209 -3.11 -3.17 -20.44
N ARG A 210 -3.63 -2.53 -19.41
CA ARG A 210 -3.75 -1.07 -19.33
C ARG A 210 -3.53 -0.58 -17.92
N ALA A 211 -2.98 0.62 -17.77
CA ALA A 211 -2.76 1.24 -16.47
C ALA A 211 -2.94 2.76 -16.55
N PRO A 212 -3.27 3.43 -15.41
CA PRO A 212 -3.34 4.88 -15.35
C PRO A 212 -1.93 5.49 -15.45
N ARG A 213 -1.86 6.72 -15.92
CA ARG A 213 -0.62 7.48 -16.12
C ARG A 213 0.32 7.44 -14.92
N SER A 214 -0.20 7.67 -13.70
CA SER A 214 0.60 7.67 -12.47
C SER A 214 1.33 6.35 -12.20
N ILE A 215 0.73 5.22 -12.58
CA ILE A 215 1.33 3.90 -12.44
C ILE A 215 2.41 3.68 -13.51
N CYS A 216 2.13 4.06 -14.77
CA CYS A 216 3.11 3.92 -15.86
C CYS A 216 4.37 4.73 -15.60
N HIS A 217 4.23 5.98 -15.10
CA HIS A 217 5.35 6.88 -14.79
C HIS A 217 6.02 6.63 -13.42
N SER A 218 5.68 5.55 -12.73
CA SER A 218 6.31 5.14 -11.47
C SER A 218 6.80 3.69 -11.48
N ASN A 219 6.67 3.00 -12.62
CA ASN A 219 7.06 1.60 -12.76
C ASN A 219 7.65 1.31 -14.15
N PRO A 220 8.98 1.15 -14.28
CA PRO A 220 9.64 0.91 -15.56
C PRO A 220 9.30 -0.44 -16.21
N GLU A 221 8.57 -1.32 -15.53
CA GLU A 221 8.05 -2.55 -16.13
C GLU A 221 6.70 -2.33 -16.87
N MET A 222 6.09 -1.15 -16.70
CA MET A 222 4.83 -0.76 -17.36
C MET A 222 5.12 0.05 -18.63
N MET A 223 5.69 -0.62 -19.65
CA MET A 223 6.03 0.03 -20.92
C MET A 223 4.76 0.44 -21.66
N HIS A 224 4.69 1.70 -22.08
CA HIS A 224 3.55 2.29 -22.80
C HIS A 224 4.02 3.03 -24.04
N GLN A 225 3.10 3.34 -24.96
CA GLN A 225 3.41 3.94 -26.26
C GLN A 225 3.40 5.46 -26.16
N VAL A 226 4.39 6.08 -26.84
CA VAL A 226 4.46 7.53 -27.03
C VAL A 226 4.78 7.88 -28.47
N VAL A 227 4.35 9.05 -28.91
CA VAL A 227 4.63 9.61 -30.23
C VAL A 227 5.52 10.82 -30.13
N HIS A 228 6.57 10.88 -30.95
CA HIS A 228 7.46 12.02 -31.08
C HIS A 228 7.42 12.54 -32.50
N LEU A 229 7.21 13.86 -32.68
CA LEU A 229 7.23 14.50 -33.98
C LEU A 229 8.33 15.56 -34.05
N HIS A 230 9.20 15.43 -35.03
CA HIS A 230 10.17 16.46 -35.41
C HIS A 230 9.61 17.31 -36.55
N ILE A 231 9.53 18.61 -36.38
CA ILE A 231 9.07 19.54 -37.41
C ILE A 231 10.28 20.23 -38.01
N ILE A 232 10.39 20.19 -39.35
CA ILE A 232 11.49 20.71 -40.12
C ILE A 232 10.92 21.72 -41.12
N ASP A 233 11.49 22.94 -41.17
CA ASP A 233 11.08 23.95 -42.16
C ASP A 233 11.82 23.78 -43.49
N SER A 234 11.45 24.60 -44.49
CA SER A 234 12.08 24.63 -45.84
C SER A 234 13.55 25.07 -45.83
N ARG A 235 14.04 25.62 -44.68
CA ARG A 235 15.43 26.02 -44.47
C ARG A 235 16.24 25.01 -43.68
N ASP A 236 15.73 23.79 -43.55
CA ASP A 236 16.32 22.69 -42.77
C ASP A 236 16.58 23.06 -41.30
N ARG A 237 15.73 23.92 -40.70
CA ARG A 237 15.73 24.21 -39.28
C ARG A 237 14.73 23.25 -38.59
N ILE A 238 15.06 22.84 -37.36
CA ILE A 238 14.25 21.91 -36.56
C ILE A 238 13.52 22.74 -35.50
N PHE A 239 12.21 22.55 -35.38
CA PHE A 239 11.44 23.16 -34.29
C PHE A 239 11.70 22.43 -32.98
N LEU A 240 12.08 23.18 -31.95
CA LEU A 240 12.24 22.69 -30.58
C LEU A 240 11.23 23.41 -29.71
N GLN A 241 10.54 22.63 -28.85
CA GLN A 241 9.72 23.17 -27.79
C GLN A 241 10.56 23.35 -26.51
N LYS A 242 10.27 24.39 -25.73
CA LYS A 242 10.77 24.54 -24.38
C LYS A 242 9.72 23.96 -23.40
N ARG A 243 10.09 22.91 -22.70
CA ARG A 243 9.22 22.25 -21.73
C ARG A 243 8.85 23.21 -20.60
N SER A 244 7.59 23.16 -20.16
CA SER A 244 7.15 23.97 -19.03
C SER A 244 7.98 23.66 -17.78
N ILE A 245 8.33 24.69 -17.01
CA ILE A 245 9.03 24.56 -15.73
C ILE A 245 8.21 23.77 -14.68
N LYS A 246 6.91 23.61 -14.90
CA LYS A 246 6.00 22.85 -14.06
C LYS A 246 6.05 21.34 -14.32
N LYS A 247 6.64 20.88 -15.42
CA LYS A 247 6.78 19.46 -15.74
C LYS A 247 7.73 18.80 -14.73
N GLN A 248 7.37 17.61 -14.27
CA GLN A 248 8.17 16.86 -13.28
C GLN A 248 9.49 16.31 -13.85
N ILE A 249 9.48 15.99 -15.16
CA ILE A 249 10.62 15.40 -15.86
C ILE A 249 11.20 16.44 -16.80
N GLN A 250 12.51 16.70 -16.70
CA GLN A 250 13.29 17.62 -17.56
C GLN A 250 12.64 19.01 -17.70
N PRO A 251 12.28 19.74 -16.61
CA PRO A 251 11.64 21.05 -16.68
C PRO A 251 12.56 22.10 -17.35
N GLY A 252 11.98 22.95 -18.19
CA GLY A 252 12.67 24.07 -18.83
C GLY A 252 13.66 23.72 -19.94
N LYS A 253 13.91 22.44 -20.23
CA LYS A 253 14.78 22.00 -21.33
C LYS A 253 14.08 22.06 -22.68
N LEU A 254 14.90 22.08 -23.72
CA LEU A 254 14.43 22.01 -25.10
C LEU A 254 14.27 20.57 -25.52
N ASP A 255 13.16 20.28 -26.18
CA ASP A 255 12.74 18.94 -26.56
C ASP A 255 12.26 18.91 -28.01
N THR A 256 11.91 17.73 -28.52
CA THR A 256 11.26 17.53 -29.81
C THR A 256 10.00 18.40 -29.93
N ALA A 257 9.55 18.66 -31.15
CA ALA A 257 8.43 19.58 -31.40
C ALA A 257 7.14 19.13 -30.70
N ILE A 258 6.88 17.82 -30.66
CA ILE A 258 5.73 17.21 -29.99
C ILE A 258 6.21 15.93 -29.31
N GLY A 259 5.80 15.73 -28.07
CA GLY A 259 6.01 14.49 -27.32
C GLY A 259 4.77 14.16 -26.50
N GLY A 260 3.97 13.20 -26.99
CA GLY A 260 2.69 12.84 -26.40
C GLY A 260 2.47 11.35 -26.21
N HIS A 261 1.56 11.00 -25.30
CA HIS A 261 1.22 9.63 -25.00
C HIS A 261 0.09 9.11 -25.90
N VAL A 262 0.15 7.83 -26.23
CA VAL A 262 -0.96 7.13 -26.89
C VAL A 262 -1.95 6.67 -25.82
N LEU A 263 -3.17 7.18 -25.86
CA LEU A 263 -4.19 6.84 -24.89
C LEU A 263 -4.67 5.39 -25.10
N SER A 264 -5.20 4.77 -24.05
CA SER A 264 -5.71 3.40 -24.12
C SER A 264 -6.82 3.29 -25.15
N GLY A 265 -6.64 2.40 -26.14
CA GLY A 265 -7.53 2.21 -27.26
C GLY A 265 -7.34 3.19 -28.42
N GLU A 266 -6.43 4.15 -28.32
CA GLU A 266 -6.03 5.06 -29.39
C GLU A 266 -4.94 4.40 -30.27
N ASN A 267 -4.92 4.71 -31.56
CA ASN A 267 -3.79 4.31 -32.40
C ASN A 267 -2.72 5.42 -32.48
N VAL A 268 -1.51 5.03 -32.85
CA VAL A 268 -0.33 5.90 -32.89
C VAL A 268 -0.52 7.13 -33.77
N GLU A 269 -1.21 6.98 -34.91
CA GLU A 269 -1.44 8.06 -35.88
C GLU A 269 -2.46 9.08 -35.37
N ASP A 270 -3.50 8.61 -34.68
CA ASP A 270 -4.51 9.49 -34.07
C ASP A 270 -3.93 10.26 -32.89
N ALA A 271 -3.15 9.58 -32.02
CA ALA A 271 -2.40 10.24 -30.96
C ALA A 271 -1.50 11.34 -31.49
N LEU A 272 -0.75 11.07 -32.57
CA LEU A 272 0.14 12.06 -33.18
C LEU A 272 -0.63 13.29 -33.68
N LYS A 273 -1.81 13.11 -34.32
CA LYS A 273 -2.65 14.21 -34.78
C LYS A 273 -3.24 15.01 -33.64
N ARG A 274 -3.73 14.34 -32.61
CA ARG A 274 -4.30 14.94 -31.40
C ARG A 274 -3.25 15.83 -30.71
N GLU A 275 -2.07 15.28 -30.43
CA GLU A 275 -0.98 16.02 -29.77
C GLU A 275 -0.50 17.20 -30.65
N ALA A 276 -0.45 17.05 -31.99
CA ALA A 276 -0.09 18.13 -32.89
C ALA A 276 -1.09 19.29 -32.86
N GLU A 277 -2.37 18.99 -32.74
CA GLU A 277 -3.41 20.00 -32.58
C GLU A 277 -3.38 20.63 -31.19
N GLU A 278 -3.26 19.84 -30.14
CA GLU A 278 -3.29 20.29 -28.75
C GLU A 278 -2.08 21.16 -28.38
N GLU A 279 -0.87 20.73 -28.75
CA GLU A 279 0.37 21.42 -28.38
C GLU A 279 0.75 22.58 -29.32
N LEU A 280 0.56 22.41 -30.63
CA LEU A 280 1.06 23.34 -31.64
C LEU A 280 -0.01 23.94 -32.58
N GLY A 281 -1.29 23.57 -32.42
CA GLY A 281 -2.39 24.01 -33.26
C GLY A 281 -2.31 23.54 -34.71
N ILE A 282 -1.63 22.41 -34.97
CA ILE A 282 -1.40 21.88 -36.33
C ILE A 282 -2.43 20.80 -36.60
N ARG A 283 -3.32 20.99 -37.60
CA ARG A 283 -4.37 20.03 -37.95
C ARG A 283 -4.04 19.21 -39.19
N GLU A 284 -3.41 19.84 -40.18
CA GLU A 284 -3.11 19.21 -41.46
C GLU A 284 -1.61 19.24 -41.75
N PHE A 285 -1.00 18.07 -41.77
CA PHE A 285 0.41 17.90 -42.06
C PHE A 285 0.67 16.51 -42.66
N LYS A 286 1.74 16.41 -43.46
CA LYS A 286 2.22 15.13 -43.94
C LYS A 286 3.29 14.63 -42.99
N VAL A 287 3.18 13.36 -42.56
CA VAL A 287 4.08 12.75 -41.63
C VAL A 287 4.80 11.56 -42.28
N SER A 288 6.06 11.40 -41.92
CA SER A 288 6.86 10.23 -42.29
C SER A 288 7.41 9.57 -41.03
N PHE A 289 7.23 8.26 -40.94
CA PHE A 289 7.81 7.45 -39.86
C PHE A 289 9.32 7.35 -40.04
N ILE A 290 10.08 7.46 -38.94
CA ILE A 290 11.54 7.35 -38.92
C ILE A 290 11.99 6.08 -38.22
N ALA A 291 11.59 5.91 -36.96
CA ALA A 291 12.07 4.82 -36.11
C ALA A 291 11.08 4.47 -35.02
N LYS A 292 11.20 3.25 -34.52
CA LYS A 292 10.59 2.79 -33.27
C LYS A 292 11.69 2.28 -32.36
N TYR A 293 11.70 2.75 -31.09
CA TYR A 293 12.71 2.34 -30.12
C TYR A 293 12.13 2.34 -28.69
N VAL A 294 12.81 1.70 -27.77
CA VAL A 294 12.46 1.73 -26.35
C VAL A 294 13.34 2.75 -25.64
N TRP A 295 12.68 3.67 -24.94
CA TRP A 295 13.30 4.58 -24.02
C TRP A 295 13.02 4.13 -22.59
N LYS A 296 14.04 3.77 -21.84
CA LYS A 296 13.92 3.28 -20.47
C LYS A 296 14.72 4.15 -19.51
N THR A 297 14.07 4.57 -18.44
CA THR A 297 14.67 5.30 -17.31
C THR A 297 14.50 4.47 -16.03
N GLU A 298 14.93 5.00 -14.89
CA GLU A 298 14.73 4.33 -13.59
C GLU A 298 13.26 4.29 -13.16
N ILE A 299 12.42 5.18 -13.68
CA ILE A 299 11.03 5.38 -13.24
C ILE A 299 9.98 4.97 -14.28
N GLU A 300 10.33 4.96 -15.57
CA GLU A 300 9.38 4.70 -16.66
C GLU A 300 10.04 3.99 -17.86
N SER A 301 9.21 3.40 -18.71
CA SER A 301 9.62 2.77 -19.96
C SER A 301 8.62 3.09 -21.06
N GLU A 302 9.11 3.62 -22.17
CA GLU A 302 8.33 4.10 -23.30
C GLU A 302 8.70 3.36 -24.58
N LEU A 303 7.71 2.95 -25.36
CA LEU A 303 7.88 2.52 -26.73
C LEU A 303 7.62 3.72 -27.63
N VAL A 304 8.69 4.39 -28.03
CA VAL A 304 8.65 5.63 -28.78
C VAL A 304 8.45 5.35 -30.27
N PHE A 305 7.45 6.02 -30.89
CA PHE A 305 7.25 6.08 -32.33
C PHE A 305 7.68 7.46 -32.82
N MET A 306 8.80 7.52 -33.51
CA MET A 306 9.44 8.74 -33.96
C MET A 306 9.03 9.07 -35.39
N PHE A 307 8.54 10.29 -35.60
CA PHE A 307 8.10 10.80 -36.88
C PHE A 307 8.75 12.16 -37.20
N TYR A 308 8.71 12.54 -38.49
CA TYR A 308 8.99 13.90 -38.89
C TYR A 308 7.98 14.44 -39.88
N SER A 309 7.87 15.76 -39.93
CA SER A 309 7.06 16.50 -40.90
C SER A 309 7.85 17.70 -41.43
N ARG A 310 7.73 17.98 -42.74
CA ARG A 310 8.15 19.30 -43.31
C ARG A 310 6.97 20.23 -43.22
N TYR A 311 7.15 21.36 -42.50
CA TYR A 311 6.06 22.28 -42.21
C TYR A 311 6.54 23.71 -42.10
N ASP A 312 5.98 24.58 -42.97
CA ASP A 312 6.32 25.98 -43.06
C ASP A 312 5.19 26.93 -42.66
N LYS A 313 4.00 26.37 -42.33
CA LYS A 313 2.89 27.20 -41.90
C LYS A 313 3.10 27.70 -40.46
N LYS A 314 2.24 28.61 -40.02
CA LYS A 314 2.28 29.18 -38.68
C LYS A 314 2.03 28.09 -37.62
N ILE A 315 2.87 28.05 -36.60
CA ILE A 315 2.73 27.22 -35.39
C ILE A 315 2.16 28.08 -34.27
N THR A 316 1.15 27.60 -33.58
CA THR A 316 0.54 28.30 -32.46
C THR A 316 0.70 27.42 -31.20
N ILE A 317 1.64 27.81 -30.35
CA ILE A 317 2.02 27.07 -29.16
C ILE A 317 0.91 27.18 -28.08
N ASN A 318 0.49 26.06 -27.52
CA ASN A 318 -0.35 26.05 -26.33
C ASN A 318 0.49 26.36 -25.08
N LYS A 319 0.34 27.55 -24.54
CA LYS A 319 1.10 28.03 -23.37
C LYS A 319 0.78 27.32 -22.06
N GLN A 320 -0.24 26.47 -22.04
CA GLN A 320 -0.51 25.62 -20.86
C GLN A 320 0.40 24.39 -20.84
N GLU A 321 0.81 23.88 -22.02
CA GLU A 321 1.64 22.69 -22.20
C GLU A 321 3.11 23.02 -22.41
N ILE A 322 3.39 24.03 -23.23
CA ILE A 322 4.71 24.41 -23.73
C ILE A 322 5.03 25.85 -23.30
N GLU A 323 6.19 26.05 -22.65
CA GLU A 323 6.61 27.40 -22.24
C GLU A 323 6.96 28.32 -23.43
N ASP A 324 7.76 27.77 -24.34
CA ASP A 324 8.20 28.48 -25.57
C ASP A 324 8.62 27.49 -26.65
N GLY A 325 8.84 27.96 -27.90
CA GLY A 325 9.33 27.11 -28.97
C GLY A 325 9.75 27.91 -30.19
N GLY A 326 10.60 27.30 -31.00
CA GLY A 326 11.10 27.95 -32.20
C GLY A 326 12.03 27.08 -33.04
N PHE A 327 12.29 27.57 -34.28
CA PHE A 327 13.15 26.85 -35.22
C PHE A 327 14.64 27.11 -34.96
N TRP A 328 15.38 26.02 -34.78
CA TRP A 328 16.82 26.00 -34.52
C TRP A 328 17.60 25.45 -35.70
N LYS A 329 18.73 26.11 -36.05
CA LYS A 329 19.68 25.57 -37.04
C LYS A 329 20.37 24.34 -36.49
N ILE A 330 20.62 23.36 -37.34
CA ILE A 330 21.30 22.10 -36.97
C ILE A 330 22.66 22.37 -36.29
N LYS A 331 23.43 23.34 -36.79
CA LYS A 331 24.70 23.76 -36.20
C LYS A 331 24.53 24.14 -34.72
N LYS A 332 23.53 24.99 -34.42
CA LYS A 332 23.24 25.43 -33.05
C LYS A 332 22.80 24.29 -32.14
N ILE A 333 22.02 23.32 -32.67
CA ILE A 333 21.62 22.12 -31.92
C ILE A 333 22.87 21.30 -31.57
N LYS A 334 23.75 21.03 -32.55
CA LYS A 334 24.99 20.28 -32.34
C LYS A 334 25.90 20.91 -31.28
N GLU A 335 25.99 22.24 -31.26
CA GLU A 335 26.77 22.99 -30.27
C GLU A 335 26.22 22.90 -28.85
N ASN A 336 24.97 22.47 -28.66
CA ASN A 336 24.30 22.35 -27.34
C ASN A 336 24.10 20.92 -26.86
N ILE A 337 24.49 19.92 -27.64
CA ILE A 337 24.49 18.52 -27.19
C ILE A 337 25.45 18.34 -26.00
N GLY A 338 24.99 17.68 -24.95
CA GLY A 338 25.76 17.40 -23.72
C GLY A 338 25.93 18.61 -22.78
N LYS A 339 25.24 19.76 -23.04
CA LYS A 339 25.30 20.95 -22.19
C LYS A 339 24.11 21.11 -21.25
N ASP A 340 23.33 20.05 -21.04
CA ASP A 340 22.14 20.04 -20.18
C ASP A 340 21.02 21.02 -20.58
N ILE A 341 21.04 21.50 -21.85
CA ILE A 341 20.02 22.37 -22.41
C ILE A 341 18.93 21.61 -23.14
N LEU A 342 19.31 20.48 -23.74
CA LEU A 342 18.43 19.59 -24.48
C LEU A 342 17.99 18.42 -23.57
N THR A 343 16.80 17.84 -23.82
CA THR A 343 16.42 16.62 -23.13
C THR A 343 17.30 15.44 -23.60
N PRO A 344 17.62 14.47 -22.72
CA PRO A 344 18.40 13.29 -23.11
C PRO A 344 17.75 12.49 -24.24
N ASN A 345 16.41 12.45 -24.27
CA ASN A 345 15.66 11.79 -25.33
C ASN A 345 15.85 12.50 -26.68
N PHE A 346 15.73 13.83 -26.71
CA PHE A 346 15.98 14.59 -27.93
C PHE A 346 17.45 14.45 -28.39
N GLU A 347 18.43 14.42 -27.47
CA GLU A 347 19.85 14.23 -27.84
C GLU A 347 20.09 12.84 -28.46
N PHE A 348 19.33 11.85 -28.09
CA PHE A 348 19.34 10.54 -28.73
C PHE A 348 18.70 10.61 -30.12
N GLU A 349 17.51 11.19 -30.24
CA GLU A 349 16.72 11.27 -31.45
C GLU A 349 17.35 12.13 -32.55
N ILE A 350 18.01 13.22 -32.20
CA ILE A 350 18.66 14.06 -33.18
C ILE A 350 19.72 13.35 -34.01
N LYS A 351 20.40 12.35 -33.42
CA LYS A 351 21.38 11.51 -34.14
C LYS A 351 20.69 10.67 -35.20
N ILE A 352 19.54 10.07 -34.87
CA ILE A 352 18.73 9.31 -35.81
C ILE A 352 18.19 10.20 -36.92
N LEU A 353 17.67 11.38 -36.55
CA LEU A 353 17.11 12.36 -37.50
C LEU A 353 18.18 12.83 -38.51
N LEU A 354 19.38 13.14 -38.03
CA LEU A 354 20.47 13.57 -38.88
C LEU A 354 20.93 12.50 -39.87
N LYS A 355 20.89 11.24 -39.46
CA LYS A 355 21.24 10.10 -40.29
C LYS A 355 20.17 9.80 -41.33
N GLU A 356 18.93 9.60 -40.89
CA GLU A 356 17.86 9.06 -41.72
C GLU A 356 17.19 10.13 -42.62
N VAL A 357 17.06 11.38 -42.15
CA VAL A 357 16.38 12.47 -42.89
C VAL A 357 17.35 13.36 -43.61
N PHE A 358 18.38 13.82 -42.92
CA PHE A 358 19.37 14.76 -43.53
C PHE A 358 20.53 14.07 -44.21
N LYS A 359 20.73 12.77 -44.01
CA LYS A 359 21.84 11.97 -44.59
C LYS A 359 23.24 12.55 -44.30
N ILE A 360 23.38 13.27 -43.16
CA ILE A 360 24.60 14.02 -42.78
C ILE A 360 25.60 13.11 -42.01
N LEU A 361 25.12 12.01 -41.38
CA LEU A 361 25.94 11.02 -40.72
C LEU A 361 25.88 9.74 -41.52
N LYS A 362 27.05 9.28 -42.04
CA LYS A 362 27.23 7.97 -42.63
C LYS A 362 27.70 6.98 -41.57
#